data_5f337724dcd7f24d7c0d685d25b35e27
#
_entry.id   5f337724dcd7f24d7c0d685d25b35e27
#
_cell.length_a   1.000
_cell.length_b   1.000
_cell.length_c   1.000
_cell.angle_alpha   90.00
_cell.angle_beta   90.00
_cell.angle_gamma   90.00
#
_symmetry.space_group_name_H-M   'P 1'
#
loop_
_entity.id
_entity.type
_entity.pdbx_description
1 polymer ?
#
loop_
_entity_poly.entity_id
_entity_poly.type
_entity_poly.pdbx_seq_one_letter_code
_entity_poly.pdbx_strand_id
1 'polypeptide(L)'
;MAKVFFGLGTNLGNKEENLNDAIKYINERIGSINSLSAFYVTEPWGFISDNSFFNAVCSVNTDKTPMQILDITKQIEREMGRSKKSVDRIYSDRIIDIDILLYDDLIFESDELTIPHPLMTERDFVIIPLVEIAPEFIHPVLKKKMKEFIK
;
A
#
# COMPACT_ATOMS: atom_id res chain seq x y z
N MET A 1 -19.61 6.23 2.41
CA MET A 1 -18.43 5.37 2.41
C MET A 1 -17.21 6.13 1.95
N ALA A 2 -16.10 5.85 2.51
CA ALA A 2 -14.84 6.50 2.12
C ALA A 2 -14.14 5.70 1.06
N LYS A 3 -13.42 6.38 0.18
CA LYS A 3 -12.56 5.75 -0.81
C LYS A 3 -11.15 5.79 -0.28
N VAL A 4 -10.54 4.63 -0.12
CA VAL A 4 -9.22 4.50 0.50
C VAL A 4 -8.28 3.85 -0.50
N PHE A 5 -7.06 4.38 -0.60
CA PHE A 5 -6.04 3.81 -1.48
C PHE A 5 -4.96 3.16 -0.64
N PHE A 6 -4.55 1.96 -1.04
CA PHE A 6 -3.50 1.22 -0.36
C PHE A 6 -2.36 0.94 -1.30
N GLY A 7 -1.14 1.07 -0.78
CA GLY A 7 0.06 0.59 -1.49
C GLY A 7 0.44 -0.76 -0.93
N LEU A 8 0.73 -1.71 -1.79
CA LEU A 8 1.08 -3.07 -1.42
C LEU A 8 2.45 -3.41 -1.95
N GLY A 9 3.26 -4.09 -1.17
CA GLY A 9 4.58 -4.50 -1.60
C GLY A 9 5.02 -5.81 -0.98
N THR A 10 5.76 -6.60 -1.73
CA THR A 10 6.29 -7.87 -1.26
C THR A 10 7.57 -8.19 -1.99
N ASN A 11 8.55 -8.80 -1.31
CA ASN A 11 9.74 -9.27 -2.01
C ASN A 11 10.23 -10.62 -1.49
N LEU A 12 9.38 -11.40 -0.83
CA LEU A 12 9.75 -12.73 -0.35
C LEU A 12 8.72 -13.75 -0.78
N GLY A 13 9.17 -14.94 -1.05
CA GLY A 13 8.29 -16.07 -1.37
C GLY A 13 7.60 -15.92 -2.72
N ASN A 14 6.39 -16.42 -2.81
CA ASN A 14 5.60 -16.29 -4.04
C ASN A 14 4.95 -14.93 -4.02
N LYS A 15 5.58 -13.98 -4.69
CA LYS A 15 5.20 -12.58 -4.60
C LYS A 15 3.83 -12.30 -5.20
N GLU A 16 3.53 -12.92 -6.32
CA GLU A 16 2.24 -12.73 -6.94
C GLU A 16 1.13 -13.26 -6.03
N GLU A 17 1.34 -14.43 -5.43
CA GLU A 17 0.37 -15.00 -4.53
C GLU A 17 0.23 -14.12 -3.28
N ASN A 18 1.33 -13.57 -2.77
CA ASN A 18 1.26 -12.70 -1.61
C ASN A 18 0.42 -11.45 -1.89
N LEU A 19 0.57 -10.85 -3.07
CA LEU A 19 -0.25 -9.70 -3.42
C LEU A 19 -1.72 -10.10 -3.56
N ASN A 20 -1.99 -11.21 -4.19
CA ASN A 20 -3.37 -11.67 -4.37
C ASN A 20 -4.01 -12.00 -3.03
N ASP A 21 -3.26 -12.58 -2.10
CA ASP A 21 -3.79 -12.89 -0.77
C ASP A 21 -4.08 -11.62 0.01
N ALA A 22 -3.20 -10.62 -0.05
CA ALA A 22 -3.43 -9.36 0.62
C ALA A 22 -4.67 -8.66 0.07
N ILE A 23 -4.84 -8.66 -1.24
CA ILE A 23 -6.01 -8.08 -1.89
C ILE A 23 -7.28 -8.79 -1.44
N LYS A 24 -7.24 -10.12 -1.33
CA LYS A 24 -8.37 -10.88 -0.89
C LYS A 24 -8.75 -10.51 0.55
N TYR A 25 -7.77 -10.40 1.45
CA TYR A 25 -8.05 -10.05 2.83
C TYR A 25 -8.58 -8.62 2.95
N ILE A 26 -8.04 -7.69 2.15
CA ILE A 26 -8.54 -6.33 2.14
C ILE A 26 -10.01 -6.31 1.68
N ASN A 27 -10.31 -7.05 0.63
CA ASN A 27 -11.67 -7.11 0.10
C ASN A 27 -12.64 -7.70 1.12
N GLU A 28 -12.18 -8.66 1.91
CA GLU A 28 -13.04 -9.33 2.88
C GLU A 28 -13.17 -8.56 4.19
N ARG A 29 -12.14 -7.86 4.61
CA ARG A 29 -12.09 -7.30 5.96
C ARG A 29 -12.20 -5.79 6.02
N ILE A 30 -11.91 -5.08 4.95
CA ILE A 30 -11.92 -3.63 4.95
C ILE A 30 -13.04 -3.06 4.10
N GLY A 31 -13.15 -3.49 2.88
CA GLY A 31 -14.20 -3.01 1.98
C GLY A 31 -14.00 -3.53 0.59
N SER A 32 -14.97 -3.30 -0.28
CA SER A 32 -14.95 -3.83 -1.63
C SER A 32 -13.86 -3.17 -2.45
N ILE A 33 -13.06 -3.97 -3.11
CA ILE A 33 -12.03 -3.47 -4.02
C ILE A 33 -12.73 -2.79 -5.20
N ASN A 34 -12.33 -1.56 -5.46
CA ASN A 34 -12.92 -0.76 -6.50
C ASN A 34 -12.02 -0.74 -7.71
N SER A 35 -10.74 -0.59 -7.57
CA SER A 35 -9.80 -0.67 -8.68
C SER A 35 -8.49 -1.22 -8.18
N LEU A 36 -7.74 -1.82 -9.09
CA LEU A 36 -6.47 -2.46 -8.78
C LEU A 36 -5.52 -2.23 -9.93
N SER A 37 -4.30 -1.78 -9.63
CA SER A 37 -3.27 -1.59 -10.65
C SER A 37 -2.70 -2.91 -11.10
N ALA A 38 -1.92 -2.90 -12.16
CA ALA A 38 -1.07 -4.04 -12.51
C ALA A 38 -0.04 -4.23 -11.39
N PHE A 39 0.63 -5.37 -11.39
CA PHE A 39 1.70 -5.62 -10.45
C PHE A 39 3.00 -5.16 -11.10
N TYR A 40 3.70 -4.27 -10.43
CA TYR A 40 4.92 -3.66 -10.97
C TYR A 40 6.12 -4.26 -10.24
N VAL A 41 7.16 -4.59 -10.98
CA VAL A 41 8.37 -5.21 -10.44
C VAL A 41 9.45 -4.16 -10.36
N THR A 42 10.04 -3.97 -9.18
CA THR A 42 11.11 -2.99 -9.00
C THR A 42 12.29 -3.63 -8.28
N GLU A 43 13.47 -3.10 -8.52
CA GLU A 43 14.66 -3.61 -7.86
C GLU A 43 14.73 -3.17 -6.42
N PRO A 44 15.36 -3.94 -5.56
CA PRO A 44 15.53 -3.53 -4.18
C PRO A 44 16.28 -2.21 -4.09
N TRP A 45 15.84 -1.32 -3.21
CA TRP A 45 16.43 -0.01 -3.10
C TRP A 45 16.98 0.17 -1.72
N GLY A 46 18.20 0.57 -1.60
CA GLY A 46 18.80 0.86 -0.31
C GLY A 46 19.35 -0.34 0.42
N PHE A 47 19.31 -1.53 -0.15
CA PHE A 47 19.88 -2.71 0.47
C PHE A 47 20.18 -3.77 -0.59
N ILE A 48 20.97 -4.76 -0.23
CA ILE A 48 21.34 -5.80 -1.15
C ILE A 48 20.41 -6.97 -0.93
N SER A 49 19.70 -7.37 -1.98
CA SER A 49 18.78 -8.50 -1.93
C SER A 49 18.67 -9.09 -3.31
N ASP A 50 18.52 -10.41 -3.41
CA ASP A 50 18.29 -11.04 -4.67
C ASP A 50 16.81 -10.98 -5.04
N ASN A 51 15.95 -10.48 -4.17
CA ASN A 51 14.53 -10.46 -4.41
C ASN A 51 14.07 -9.09 -4.86
N SER A 52 13.56 -8.98 -6.07
CA SER A 52 12.92 -7.74 -6.50
C SER A 52 11.59 -7.59 -5.79
N PHE A 53 11.10 -6.36 -5.70
CA PHE A 53 9.80 -6.09 -5.12
C PHE A 53 8.72 -6.17 -6.16
N PHE A 54 7.57 -6.73 -5.79
CA PHE A 54 6.35 -6.58 -6.57
C PHE A 54 5.49 -5.59 -5.82
N ASN A 55 5.01 -4.58 -6.52
CA ASN A 55 4.22 -3.50 -5.93
C ASN A 55 2.91 -3.32 -6.69
N ALA A 56 1.87 -2.91 -5.97
CA ALA A 56 0.58 -2.60 -6.57
C ALA A 56 -0.13 -1.55 -5.73
N VAL A 57 -1.11 -0.89 -6.31
CA VAL A 57 -1.98 0.03 -5.58
C VAL A 57 -3.41 -0.40 -5.84
N CYS A 58 -4.25 -0.33 -4.83
CA CYS A 58 -5.66 -0.61 -5.01
C CYS A 58 -6.49 0.44 -4.28
N SER A 59 -7.76 0.56 -4.65
CA SER A 59 -8.70 1.40 -3.93
C SER A 59 -9.87 0.57 -3.47
N VAL A 60 -10.42 0.93 -2.32
CA VAL A 60 -11.59 0.26 -1.77
C VAL A 60 -12.60 1.29 -1.30
N ASN A 61 -13.85 0.89 -1.19
CA ASN A 61 -14.88 1.70 -0.54
C ASN A 61 -15.16 1.05 0.81
N THR A 62 -15.18 1.84 1.88
CA THR A 62 -15.31 1.28 3.21
C THR A 62 -16.07 2.21 4.14
N ASP A 63 -16.71 1.64 5.15
CA ASP A 63 -17.35 2.40 6.21
C ASP A 63 -16.44 2.53 7.43
N LYS A 64 -15.23 1.98 7.39
CA LYS A 64 -14.35 1.94 8.56
C LYS A 64 -13.56 3.23 8.69
N THR A 65 -13.18 3.56 9.91
CA THR A 65 -12.36 4.74 10.19
C THR A 65 -10.90 4.46 9.87
N PRO A 66 -10.08 5.50 9.72
CA PRO A 66 -8.65 5.29 9.47
C PRO A 66 -7.97 4.40 10.50
N MET A 67 -8.26 4.55 11.79
CA MET A 67 -7.61 3.74 12.81
C MET A 67 -8.10 2.29 12.79
N GLN A 68 -9.36 2.06 12.45
CA GLN A 68 -9.86 0.70 12.28
C GLN A 68 -9.13 0.02 11.12
N ILE A 69 -8.94 0.75 10.03
CA ILE A 69 -8.25 0.22 8.86
C ILE A 69 -6.79 -0.08 9.21
N LEU A 70 -6.14 0.79 9.95
CA LEU A 70 -4.76 0.56 10.36
C LEU A 70 -4.64 -0.73 11.16
N ASP A 71 -5.55 -0.95 12.11
CA ASP A 71 -5.55 -2.17 12.90
C ASP A 71 -5.71 -3.41 12.03
N ILE A 72 -6.60 -3.34 11.04
CA ILE A 72 -6.85 -4.48 10.16
C ILE A 72 -5.64 -4.75 9.27
N THR A 73 -5.03 -3.70 8.71
CA THR A 73 -3.86 -3.91 7.84
C THR A 73 -2.69 -4.49 8.62
N LYS A 74 -2.51 -4.05 9.88
CA LYS A 74 -1.46 -4.61 10.71
C LYS A 74 -1.74 -6.08 11.04
N GLN A 75 -3.01 -6.43 11.25
CA GLN A 75 -3.36 -7.80 11.50
C GLN A 75 -3.12 -8.68 10.29
N ILE A 76 -3.45 -8.19 9.10
CA ILE A 76 -3.19 -8.93 7.85
C ILE A 76 -1.69 -9.15 7.68
N GLU A 77 -0.89 -8.11 7.93
CA GLU A 77 0.56 -8.24 7.81
C GLU A 77 1.10 -9.29 8.78
N ARG A 78 0.61 -9.30 10.00
CA ARG A 78 1.04 -10.29 10.99
C ARG A 78 0.64 -11.70 10.60
N GLU A 79 -0.57 -11.88 10.14
CA GLU A 79 -1.05 -13.21 9.76
C GLU A 79 -0.27 -13.76 8.57
N MET A 80 -0.01 -12.91 7.57
CA MET A 80 0.70 -13.35 6.38
C MET A 80 2.18 -13.60 6.66
N GLY A 81 2.76 -12.88 7.61
CA GLY A 81 4.16 -13.03 7.93
C GLY A 81 4.44 -14.03 9.03
N ARG A 82 3.38 -14.64 9.62
CA ARG A 82 3.57 -15.41 10.80
C ARG A 82 4.45 -16.65 10.62
N SER A 83 4.42 -17.25 9.45
CA SER A 83 5.19 -18.44 9.23
C SER A 83 6.68 -18.15 9.05
N LYS A 84 7.08 -16.89 8.93
CA LYS A 84 8.44 -16.55 8.78
C LYS A 84 8.92 -15.83 9.95
N LYS A 85 9.84 -16.41 10.77
CA LYS A 85 10.29 -15.73 11.89
C LYS A 85 11.34 -14.87 11.47
N SER A 86 11.31 -13.66 11.66
CA SER A 86 12.27 -12.75 11.30
C SER A 86 13.28 -12.68 12.31
N VAL A 87 14.39 -13.18 12.10
CA VAL A 87 15.38 -13.19 13.05
C VAL A 87 16.08 -11.93 13.08
N ASP A 88 16.40 -11.34 12.04
CA ASP A 88 17.10 -10.17 12.16
C ASP A 88 16.46 -9.06 11.89
N ARG A 89 15.72 -8.74 11.87
CA ARG A 89 15.04 -7.65 11.73
C ARG A 89 15.62 -6.63 10.97
N ILE A 90 16.43 -6.71 10.39
CA ILE A 90 16.88 -5.74 9.67
C ILE A 90 16.12 -5.54 8.56
N TYR A 91 15.58 -5.82 8.23
CA TYR A 91 14.83 -5.60 7.35
C TYR A 91 14.81 -5.39 6.20
N SER A 92 14.04 -5.21 5.67
CA SER A 92 14.02 -4.95 4.44
C SER A 92 13.36 -5.95 3.55
N ASP A 93 13.49 -7.24 3.62
CA ASP A 93 12.73 -8.26 2.88
C ASP A 93 11.44 -8.55 3.61
N ARG A 94 10.28 -8.46 2.92
CA ARG A 94 8.99 -8.58 3.56
C ARG A 94 8.04 -9.44 2.80
N ILE A 95 7.25 -10.25 3.52
CA ILE A 95 6.17 -11.04 2.91
C ILE A 95 5.11 -10.10 2.36
N ILE A 96 4.71 -9.10 3.14
CA ILE A 96 3.73 -8.14 2.65
C ILE A 96 3.83 -6.86 3.47
N ASP A 97 3.69 -5.73 2.78
CA ASP A 97 3.66 -4.43 3.40
C ASP A 97 2.41 -3.75 2.86
N ILE A 98 1.55 -3.24 3.71
CA ILE A 98 0.30 -2.60 3.31
C ILE A 98 0.30 -1.20 3.89
N ASP A 99 0.39 -0.19 3.03
CA ASP A 99 0.40 1.20 3.46
C ASP A 99 -0.91 1.87 3.11
N ILE A 100 -1.48 2.63 4.04
CA ILE A 100 -2.63 3.46 3.75
C ILE A 100 -2.11 4.74 3.11
N LEU A 101 -2.49 4.99 1.88
CA LEU A 101 -1.99 6.14 1.12
C LEU A 101 -2.91 7.35 1.23
N LEU A 102 -4.20 7.12 1.04
CA LEU A 102 -5.19 8.19 0.98
C LEU A 102 -6.51 7.68 1.54
N TYR A 103 -7.29 8.58 2.13
CA TYR A 103 -8.61 8.26 2.66
C TYR A 103 -9.49 9.47 2.28
N ASP A 104 -10.18 9.40 1.15
CA ASP A 104 -10.89 10.55 0.57
C ASP A 104 -9.94 11.74 0.51
N ASP A 105 -10.35 12.90 0.95
CA ASP A 105 -9.49 14.09 1.01
C ASP A 105 -9.06 14.38 2.46
N LEU A 106 -9.11 13.38 3.33
CA LEU A 106 -8.79 13.56 4.73
C LEU A 106 -7.32 13.88 4.96
N ILE A 107 -7.06 14.80 5.86
CA ILE A 107 -5.73 15.07 6.35
C ILE A 107 -5.74 14.65 7.82
N PHE A 108 -4.93 13.67 8.17
CA PHE A 108 -4.96 13.07 9.49
C PHE A 108 -3.54 12.80 9.94
N GLU A 109 -3.23 13.11 11.18
CA GLU A 109 -1.89 12.89 11.68
C GLU A 109 -1.94 12.39 13.10
N SER A 110 -1.30 11.28 13.37
CA SER A 110 -1.12 10.75 14.71
C SER A 110 0.24 10.09 14.77
N ASP A 111 0.62 9.61 15.96
CA ASP A 111 1.92 8.95 16.09
C ASP A 111 1.97 7.68 15.27
N GLU A 112 0.84 7.05 15.01
CA GLU A 112 0.82 5.77 14.32
C GLU A 112 0.47 5.86 12.86
N LEU A 113 -0.16 6.93 12.40
CA LEU A 113 -0.69 7.00 11.05
C LEU A 113 -0.74 8.43 10.56
N THR A 114 -0.24 8.68 9.37
CA THR A 114 -0.34 9.98 8.71
C THR A 114 -0.99 9.78 7.35
N ILE A 115 -2.05 10.53 7.07
CA ILE A 115 -2.77 10.51 5.81
C ILE A 115 -2.83 11.95 5.28
N PRO A 116 -2.44 12.20 4.05
CA PRO A 116 -1.87 11.29 3.06
C PRO A 116 -0.53 10.74 3.50
N HIS A 117 -0.16 9.59 2.99
CA HIS A 117 1.14 9.00 3.33
C HIS A 117 2.24 9.98 2.96
N PRO A 118 3.16 10.27 3.88
CA PRO A 118 4.08 11.39 3.65
C PRO A 118 5.07 11.21 2.50
N LEU A 119 5.40 9.98 2.15
CA LEU A 119 6.38 9.74 1.11
C LEU A 119 5.78 9.30 -0.21
N MET A 120 4.46 9.27 -0.32
CA MET A 120 3.82 8.63 -1.48
C MET A 120 4.16 9.31 -2.80
N THR A 121 4.34 10.63 -2.81
CA THR A 121 4.57 11.33 -4.07
C THR A 121 6.03 11.28 -4.50
N GLU A 122 6.91 10.78 -3.61
CA GLU A 122 8.32 10.70 -3.92
C GLU A 122 8.74 9.30 -4.30
N ARG A 123 7.85 8.34 -4.26
CA ARG A 123 8.18 6.95 -4.54
C ARG A 123 7.52 6.51 -5.83
N ASP A 124 8.34 6.24 -6.85
CA ASP A 124 7.81 5.82 -8.15
C ASP A 124 6.99 4.54 -8.05
N PHE A 125 7.37 3.63 -7.13
CA PHE A 125 6.65 2.37 -7.00
C PHE A 125 5.27 2.56 -6.33
N VAL A 126 4.95 3.78 -5.90
CA VAL A 126 3.62 4.12 -5.40
C VAL A 126 2.91 4.98 -6.45
N ILE A 127 3.57 6.02 -6.94
CA ILE A 127 2.94 6.98 -7.85
C ILE A 127 2.58 6.34 -9.20
N ILE A 128 3.45 5.53 -9.76
CA ILE A 128 3.18 4.97 -11.08
C ILE A 128 1.94 4.07 -11.06
N PRO A 129 1.81 3.10 -10.16
CA PRO A 129 0.58 2.32 -10.11
C PRO A 129 -0.64 3.14 -9.66
N LEU A 130 -0.44 4.15 -8.82
CA LEU A 130 -1.55 5.00 -8.41
C LEU A 130 -2.11 5.78 -9.59
N VAL A 131 -1.24 6.32 -10.44
CA VAL A 131 -1.67 7.06 -11.62
C VAL A 131 -2.41 6.16 -12.60
N GLU A 132 -2.02 4.89 -12.66
CA GLU A 132 -2.73 3.94 -13.52
C GLU A 132 -4.22 3.88 -13.17
N ILE A 133 -4.57 3.90 -11.87
CA ILE A 133 -5.95 3.74 -11.46
C ILE A 133 -6.63 5.04 -11.08
N ALA A 134 -5.89 6.11 -10.80
CA ALA A 134 -6.49 7.36 -10.35
C ALA A 134 -5.67 8.58 -10.77
N PRO A 135 -5.49 8.80 -12.09
CA PRO A 135 -4.64 9.91 -12.55
C PRO A 135 -5.19 11.28 -12.20
N GLU A 136 -6.51 11.39 -12.07
CA GLU A 136 -7.13 12.69 -11.82
C GLU A 136 -7.38 12.97 -10.34
N PHE A 137 -7.05 12.05 -9.46
CA PHE A 137 -7.30 12.25 -8.03
C PHE A 137 -6.39 13.36 -7.52
N ILE A 138 -6.95 14.28 -6.74
CA ILE A 138 -6.21 15.44 -6.26
C ILE A 138 -5.68 15.18 -4.86
N HIS A 139 -4.37 15.36 -4.69
CA HIS A 139 -3.71 15.19 -3.41
C HIS A 139 -4.26 16.24 -2.44
N PRO A 140 -4.77 15.86 -1.26
CA PRO A 140 -5.46 16.81 -0.38
C PRO A 140 -4.57 17.92 0.18
N VAL A 141 -3.27 17.69 0.28
CA VAL A 141 -2.36 18.70 0.80
C VAL A 141 -1.71 19.47 -0.33
N LEU A 142 -1.16 18.77 -1.30
CA LEU A 142 -0.39 19.40 -2.37
C LEU A 142 -1.27 19.99 -3.48
N LYS A 143 -2.55 19.60 -3.51
CA LYS A 143 -3.54 20.15 -4.43
C LYS A 143 -3.19 19.95 -5.89
N LYS A 144 -2.54 18.86 -6.21
CA LYS A 144 -2.19 18.48 -7.56
C LYS A 144 -2.78 17.14 -7.90
N LYS A 145 -3.09 16.89 -9.16
CA LYS A 145 -3.58 15.60 -9.60
C LYS A 145 -2.42 14.62 -9.57
N MET A 146 -2.72 13.35 -9.34
CA MET A 146 -1.67 12.33 -9.21
C MET A 146 -0.81 12.26 -10.45
N LYS A 147 -1.38 12.41 -11.64
CA LYS A 147 -0.59 12.37 -12.88
C LYS A 147 0.46 13.47 -12.96
N GLU A 148 0.29 14.54 -12.18
CA GLU A 148 1.26 15.64 -12.21
C GLU A 148 2.52 15.32 -11.43
N PHE A 149 2.56 14.24 -10.64
CA PHE A 149 3.74 13.84 -9.90
C PHE A 149 4.67 12.94 -10.72
N ILE A 150 4.25 12.49 -11.87
CA ILE A 150 5.09 11.66 -12.73
C ILE A 150 6.05 12.57 -13.47
N LYS A 151 7.32 12.23 -13.44
CA LYS A 151 8.35 13.03 -14.07
C LYS A 151 8.63 12.59 -15.48
#